data_837c96c6e41bf830153c051289207451
#
_entry.id   837c96c6e41bf830153c051289207451
#
_cell.length_a   1.000
_cell.length_b   1.000
_cell.length_c   1.000
_cell.angle_alpha   90.00
_cell.angle_beta   90.00
_cell.angle_gamma   90.00
#
_symmetry.space_group_name_H-M   'P 1'
#
loop_
_entity.id
_entity.type
_entity.pdbx_description
1 polymer ?
#
loop_
_entity_poly.entity_id
_entity_poly.type
_entity_poly.pdbx_seq_one_letter_code
_entity_poly.pdbx_strand_id
1 'polypeptide(L)'
;TLFIYIKKMGKKLSVSNLLGIKYLSENDINLIFETSDNFKEVINRKIKKVPSLRDITIANLFFENSTRTKISFELAQKRLSADIVNFSSSGSSIKKGETLEDTVNNILSMKVDMVVMRHPSPGASVFLSNNVKSCIINAGDGCHEHPTQALLDAFTLRTKFGSLNNKKILITGDILHSRVALSNIFIYKKLGAIVKVCGPKSLIPKYINELGVDYEPNFDNGLK
;
A
#
# COMPACT_ATOMS: atom_id res chain seq x y z
N THR A 1 -8.70 -3.44 3.36
CA THR A 1 -10.07 -3.77 2.90
C THR A 1 -10.10 -5.14 2.20
N LEU A 2 -9.32 -5.33 1.13
CA LEU A 2 -9.13 -6.63 0.45
C LEU A 2 -8.58 -7.71 1.40
N PHE A 3 -7.74 -7.32 2.32
CA PHE A 3 -7.08 -8.16 3.32
C PHE A 3 -8.04 -8.93 4.23
N ILE A 4 -9.05 -8.25 4.79
CA ILE A 4 -10.09 -8.90 5.61
C ILE A 4 -10.99 -9.77 4.74
N TYR A 5 -11.27 -9.35 3.51
CA TYR A 5 -12.09 -10.13 2.58
C TYR A 5 -11.43 -11.47 2.23
N ILE A 6 -10.14 -11.48 1.89
CA ILE A 6 -9.38 -12.71 1.64
C ILE A 6 -9.46 -13.65 2.84
N LYS A 7 -9.34 -13.13 4.06
CA LYS A 7 -9.46 -13.90 5.29
C LYS A 7 -10.85 -14.51 5.47
N LYS A 8 -11.91 -13.77 5.15
CA LYS A 8 -13.31 -14.26 5.18
C LYS A 8 -13.59 -15.34 4.12
N MET A 9 -12.86 -15.36 2.99
CA MET A 9 -13.01 -16.41 1.95
C MET A 9 -12.28 -17.71 2.27
N GLY A 10 -11.70 -17.87 3.47
CA GLY A 10 -10.93 -19.05 3.84
C GLY A 10 -9.55 -19.14 3.18
N LYS A 11 -9.18 -18.18 2.34
CA LYS A 11 -7.82 -18.03 1.82
C LYS A 11 -7.00 -17.23 2.82
N LYS A 12 -5.73 -17.61 3.02
CA LYS A 12 -4.90 -17.01 4.07
C LYS A 12 -3.69 -16.33 3.43
N LEU A 13 -3.54 -15.03 3.72
CA LEU A 13 -2.28 -14.33 3.51
C LEU A 13 -1.26 -14.74 4.58
N SER A 14 0.01 -14.75 4.23
CA SER A 14 1.10 -15.07 5.17
C SER A 14 1.29 -14.00 6.25
N VAL A 15 0.72 -12.81 6.03
CA VAL A 15 0.85 -11.64 6.92
C VAL A 15 -0.50 -11.17 7.47
N SER A 16 -0.48 -10.59 8.67
CA SER A 16 -1.67 -10.03 9.33
C SER A 16 -1.92 -8.57 8.98
N ASN A 17 -0.87 -7.85 8.59
CA ASN A 17 -0.84 -6.43 8.28
C ASN A 17 -0.29 -6.20 6.88
N LEU A 18 -0.69 -5.12 6.22
CA LEU A 18 -0.10 -4.67 4.95
C LEU A 18 0.82 -3.46 5.22
N LEU A 19 2.02 -3.70 5.71
CA LEU A 19 2.97 -2.66 6.11
C LEU A 19 3.89 -2.22 4.98
N GLY A 20 4.21 -3.14 4.07
CA GLY A 20 5.07 -2.90 2.92
C GLY A 20 5.09 -4.11 1.98
N ILE A 21 5.53 -3.91 0.76
CA ILE A 21 5.69 -4.98 -0.23
C ILE A 21 6.79 -5.96 0.18
N LYS A 22 7.82 -5.48 0.86
CA LYS A 22 8.93 -6.34 1.29
C LYS A 22 8.49 -7.51 2.17
N TYR A 23 7.38 -7.37 2.90
CA TYR A 23 6.84 -8.39 3.80
C TYR A 23 5.92 -9.41 3.11
N LEU A 24 5.43 -9.13 1.90
CA LEU A 24 4.58 -10.04 1.14
C LEU A 24 5.40 -11.11 0.43
N SER A 25 4.90 -12.33 0.42
CA SER A 25 5.38 -13.38 -0.48
C SER A 25 4.82 -13.17 -1.90
N GLU A 26 5.40 -13.83 -2.90
CA GLU A 26 4.83 -13.87 -4.26
C GLU A 26 3.42 -14.48 -4.26
N ASN A 27 3.19 -15.51 -3.44
CA ASN A 27 1.87 -16.10 -3.27
C ASN A 27 0.84 -15.12 -2.71
N ASP A 28 1.22 -14.27 -1.75
CA ASP A 28 0.33 -13.23 -1.23
C ASP A 28 -0.04 -12.22 -2.32
N ILE A 29 0.95 -11.80 -3.12
CA ILE A 29 0.74 -10.85 -4.22
C ILE A 29 -0.22 -11.46 -5.26
N ASN A 30 -0.01 -12.72 -5.64
CA ASN A 30 -0.86 -13.42 -6.59
C ASN A 30 -2.29 -13.59 -6.05
N LEU A 31 -2.45 -13.93 -4.78
CA LEU A 31 -3.75 -14.02 -4.13
C LEU A 31 -4.50 -12.66 -4.09
N ILE A 32 -3.78 -11.57 -3.84
CA ILE A 32 -4.33 -10.21 -3.90
C ILE A 32 -4.77 -9.89 -5.33
N PHE A 33 -4.00 -10.26 -6.33
CA PHE A 33 -4.33 -10.03 -7.74
C PHE A 33 -5.56 -10.83 -8.20
N GLU A 34 -5.63 -12.12 -7.89
CA GLU A 34 -6.81 -12.95 -8.18
C GLU A 34 -8.07 -12.37 -7.55
N THR A 35 -7.96 -11.92 -6.29
CA THR A 35 -9.08 -11.29 -5.60
C THR A 35 -9.47 -9.96 -6.24
N SER A 36 -8.49 -9.20 -6.73
CA SER A 36 -8.72 -7.93 -7.43
C SER A 36 -9.41 -8.13 -8.78
N ASP A 37 -9.08 -9.20 -9.51
CA ASP A 37 -9.77 -9.56 -10.76
C ASP A 37 -11.26 -9.80 -10.51
N ASN A 38 -11.62 -10.52 -9.44
CA ASN A 38 -13.02 -10.75 -9.06
C ASN A 38 -13.75 -9.43 -8.73
N PHE A 39 -13.09 -8.49 -8.06
CA PHE A 39 -13.68 -7.17 -7.76
C PHE A 39 -13.78 -6.26 -8.98
N LYS A 40 -12.97 -6.44 -10.01
CA LYS A 40 -13.07 -5.70 -11.27
C LYS A 40 -14.43 -5.90 -11.93
N GLU A 41 -15.00 -7.10 -11.85
CA GLU A 41 -16.37 -7.36 -12.34
C GLU A 41 -17.42 -6.60 -11.53
N VAL A 42 -17.27 -6.53 -10.21
CA VAL A 42 -18.22 -5.85 -9.31
C VAL A 42 -18.33 -4.36 -9.66
N ILE A 43 -17.21 -3.72 -10.02
CA ILE A 43 -17.19 -2.29 -10.38
C ILE A 43 -18.06 -1.99 -11.61
N ASN A 44 -18.17 -2.94 -12.52
CA ASN A 44 -18.92 -2.80 -13.77
C ASN A 44 -20.43 -3.16 -13.63
N ARG A 45 -20.85 -3.69 -12.48
CA ARG A 45 -22.26 -4.03 -12.22
C ARG A 45 -23.12 -2.78 -12.00
N LYS A 46 -24.41 -2.89 -12.23
CA LYS A 46 -25.39 -1.85 -11.87
C LYS A 46 -25.35 -1.54 -10.37
N ILE A 47 -25.28 -2.56 -9.53
CA ILE A 47 -25.09 -2.45 -8.07
C ILE A 47 -23.61 -2.73 -7.78
N LYS A 48 -22.87 -1.67 -7.47
CA LYS A 48 -21.41 -1.71 -7.21
C LYS A 48 -21.06 -1.95 -5.73
N LYS A 49 -22.00 -2.51 -4.96
CA LYS A 49 -21.88 -2.74 -3.53
C LYS A 49 -21.98 -4.23 -3.22
N VAL A 50 -21.07 -4.72 -2.38
CA VAL A 50 -21.06 -6.12 -1.91
C VAL A 50 -20.94 -6.13 -0.38
N PRO A 51 -21.59 -7.06 0.34
CA PRO A 51 -21.62 -7.07 1.81
C PRO A 51 -20.38 -7.74 2.44
N SER A 52 -19.23 -7.68 1.77
CA SER A 52 -18.03 -8.42 2.16
C SER A 52 -17.44 -7.95 3.48
N LEU A 53 -17.62 -6.69 3.84
CA LEU A 53 -17.12 -6.08 5.08
C LEU A 53 -18.25 -5.48 5.92
N ARG A 54 -19.49 -6.02 5.78
CA ARG A 54 -20.58 -5.63 6.68
C ARG A 54 -20.17 -5.92 8.13
N ASP A 55 -20.50 -5.01 9.03
CA ASP A 55 -20.19 -5.06 10.47
C ASP A 55 -18.68 -4.96 10.80
N ILE A 56 -17.87 -4.50 9.83
CA ILE A 56 -16.46 -4.18 10.02
C ILE A 56 -16.28 -2.67 10.01
N THR A 57 -15.73 -2.13 11.09
CA THR A 57 -15.42 -0.70 11.23
C THR A 57 -13.96 -0.43 10.89
N ILE A 58 -13.72 0.50 9.96
CA ILE A 58 -12.38 0.86 9.48
C ILE A 58 -12.10 2.32 9.80
N ALA A 59 -11.02 2.60 10.53
CA ALA A 59 -10.54 3.95 10.75
C ALA A 59 -9.50 4.35 9.68
N ASN A 60 -9.76 5.46 8.99
CA ASN A 60 -8.82 6.08 8.07
C ASN A 60 -8.08 7.22 8.79
N LEU A 61 -6.82 6.99 9.13
CA LEU A 61 -5.96 7.90 9.88
C LEU A 61 -4.96 8.57 8.93
N PHE A 62 -5.30 9.77 8.47
CA PHE A 62 -4.47 10.52 7.53
C PHE A 62 -3.77 11.69 8.24
N PHE A 63 -2.52 11.48 8.62
CA PHE A 63 -1.64 12.49 9.24
C PHE A 63 -0.89 13.35 8.19
N GLU A 64 -0.91 12.92 6.95
CA GLU A 64 -0.40 13.64 5.77
C GLU A 64 -1.54 13.87 4.78
N ASN A 65 -1.62 15.07 4.21
CA ASN A 65 -2.66 15.42 3.25
C ASN A 65 -2.57 14.54 1.99
N SER A 66 -3.68 13.90 1.64
CA SER A 66 -3.78 13.12 0.41
C SER A 66 -5.23 12.92 0.01
N THR A 67 -5.70 13.73 -0.91
CA THR A 67 -7.08 13.67 -1.41
C THR A 67 -7.36 12.38 -2.16
N ARG A 68 -6.51 12.03 -3.13
CA ARG A 68 -6.71 10.82 -3.97
C ARG A 68 -6.69 9.53 -3.14
N THR A 69 -5.68 9.35 -2.30
CA THR A 69 -5.54 8.13 -1.50
C THR A 69 -6.71 7.98 -0.52
N LYS A 70 -7.09 9.06 0.18
CA LYS A 70 -8.22 9.06 1.11
C LYS A 70 -9.51 8.65 0.40
N ILE A 71 -9.86 9.33 -0.70
CA ILE A 71 -11.08 9.05 -1.46
C ILE A 71 -11.07 7.61 -2.01
N SER A 72 -9.93 7.11 -2.49
CA SER A 72 -9.80 5.75 -3.00
C SER A 72 -10.10 4.70 -1.93
N PHE A 73 -9.56 4.86 -0.72
CA PHE A 73 -9.85 3.97 0.40
C PHE A 73 -11.31 4.06 0.84
N GLU A 74 -11.84 5.26 1.02
CA GLU A 74 -13.25 5.47 1.40
C GLU A 74 -14.22 4.83 0.40
N LEU A 75 -13.97 5.02 -0.90
CA LEU A 75 -14.84 4.47 -1.94
C LEU A 75 -14.76 2.93 -1.97
N ALA A 76 -13.57 2.35 -1.82
CA ALA A 76 -13.39 0.91 -1.74
C ALA A 76 -14.10 0.32 -0.51
N GLN A 77 -13.96 0.95 0.66
CA GLN A 77 -14.60 0.55 1.91
C GLN A 77 -16.13 0.60 1.80
N LYS A 78 -16.69 1.70 1.27
CA LYS A 78 -18.12 1.86 1.02
C LYS A 78 -18.69 0.80 0.07
N ARG A 79 -17.96 0.46 -1.00
CA ARG A 79 -18.34 -0.59 -1.95
C ARG A 79 -18.33 -1.98 -1.33
N LEU A 80 -17.53 -2.19 -0.31
CA LEU A 80 -17.45 -3.43 0.45
C LEU A 80 -18.41 -3.46 1.66
N SER A 81 -19.21 -2.40 1.86
CA SER A 81 -20.16 -2.23 2.98
C SER A 81 -19.52 -2.16 4.36
N ALA A 82 -18.31 -1.61 4.46
CA ALA A 82 -17.69 -1.32 5.75
C ALA A 82 -18.22 -0.01 6.35
N ASP A 83 -18.22 0.06 7.67
CA ASP A 83 -18.39 1.31 8.41
C ASP A 83 -17.08 2.08 8.44
N ILE A 84 -17.14 3.40 8.27
CA ILE A 84 -15.95 4.22 8.06
C ILE A 84 -15.89 5.33 9.11
N VAL A 85 -14.75 5.39 9.81
CA VAL A 85 -14.38 6.49 10.67
C VAL A 85 -13.21 7.23 10.03
N ASN A 86 -13.36 8.51 9.75
CA ASN A 86 -12.30 9.33 9.19
C ASN A 86 -11.71 10.26 10.25
N PHE A 87 -10.39 10.21 10.37
CA PHE A 87 -9.60 11.09 11.20
C PHE A 87 -8.69 11.96 10.32
N SER A 88 -8.59 13.24 10.65
CA SER A 88 -7.69 14.18 10.00
C SER A 88 -6.95 15.01 11.07
N SER A 89 -5.65 15.09 10.94
CA SER A 89 -4.81 15.83 11.90
C SER A 89 -5.06 17.33 11.96
N SER A 90 -5.68 17.92 10.93
CA SER A 90 -5.89 19.37 10.83
C SER A 90 -6.88 19.97 11.85
N GLY A 91 -7.64 19.12 12.56
CA GLY A 91 -8.62 19.55 13.58
C GLY A 91 -8.55 18.81 14.91
N SER A 92 -7.50 18.01 15.16
CA SER A 92 -7.50 17.05 16.26
C SER A 92 -6.56 17.40 17.42
N SER A 93 -6.73 16.64 18.51
CA SER A 93 -6.00 16.71 19.79
C SER A 93 -4.48 16.50 19.69
N ILE A 94 -3.94 16.06 18.53
CA ILE A 94 -2.48 15.95 18.29
C ILE A 94 -1.75 17.29 18.55
N LYS A 95 -2.42 18.40 18.32
CA LYS A 95 -1.92 19.74 18.71
C LYS A 95 -1.78 19.93 20.24
N LYS A 96 -2.30 18.99 21.03
CA LYS A 96 -2.29 19.04 22.51
C LYS A 96 -1.22 18.13 23.12
N GLY A 97 -0.31 17.54 22.32
CA GLY A 97 0.81 16.72 22.84
C GLY A 97 0.50 15.22 22.96
N GLU A 98 -0.63 14.74 22.41
CA GLU A 98 -0.89 13.27 22.35
C GLU A 98 0.10 12.58 21.40
N THR A 99 0.56 11.39 21.80
CA THR A 99 1.39 10.55 20.93
C THR A 99 0.54 9.89 19.83
N LEU A 100 1.22 9.40 18.78
CA LEU A 100 0.54 8.60 17.73
C LEU A 100 -0.16 7.38 18.33
N GLU A 101 0.51 6.72 19.27
CA GLU A 101 0.00 5.52 19.95
C GLU A 101 -1.24 5.83 20.79
N ASP A 102 -1.24 6.90 21.57
CA ASP A 102 -2.39 7.31 22.39
C ASP A 102 -3.59 7.62 21.49
N THR A 103 -3.38 8.39 20.43
CA THR A 103 -4.45 8.73 19.47
C THR A 103 -5.07 7.47 18.85
N VAL A 104 -4.23 6.51 18.45
CA VAL A 104 -4.73 5.28 17.82
C VAL A 104 -5.41 4.38 18.85
N ASN A 105 -4.87 4.23 20.04
CA ASN A 105 -5.49 3.44 21.11
C ASN A 105 -6.85 4.00 21.52
N ASN A 106 -7.01 5.32 21.58
CA ASN A 106 -8.30 5.96 21.82
C ASN A 106 -9.32 5.62 20.72
N ILE A 107 -8.91 5.61 19.47
CA ILE A 107 -9.77 5.23 18.34
C ILE A 107 -10.12 3.74 18.39
N LEU A 108 -9.16 2.88 18.67
CA LEU A 108 -9.36 1.43 18.78
C LEU A 108 -10.29 1.05 19.95
N SER A 109 -10.30 1.83 21.03
CA SER A 109 -11.23 1.62 22.17
C SER A 109 -12.70 1.73 21.76
N MET A 110 -12.99 2.41 20.64
CA MET A 110 -14.34 2.54 20.04
C MET A 110 -14.72 1.32 19.17
N LYS A 111 -14.03 0.17 19.34
CA LYS A 111 -14.28 -1.09 18.60
C LYS A 111 -14.02 -0.99 17.10
N VAL A 112 -12.95 -0.31 16.71
CA VAL A 112 -12.46 -0.31 15.34
C VAL A 112 -11.68 -1.59 15.05
N ASP A 113 -11.99 -2.26 13.93
CA ASP A 113 -11.42 -3.55 13.54
C ASP A 113 -10.13 -3.41 12.74
N MET A 114 -10.00 -2.32 11.97
CA MET A 114 -8.89 -2.09 11.06
C MET A 114 -8.51 -0.61 10.99
N VAL A 115 -7.22 -0.36 10.83
CA VAL A 115 -6.67 0.98 10.64
C VAL A 115 -6.01 1.07 9.27
N VAL A 116 -6.41 2.06 8.49
CA VAL A 116 -5.69 2.51 7.28
C VAL A 116 -4.94 3.78 7.66
N MET A 117 -3.62 3.73 7.65
CA MET A 117 -2.79 4.86 8.11
C MET A 117 -1.92 5.42 7.00
N ARG A 118 -1.89 6.75 6.89
CA ARG A 118 -0.92 7.52 6.11
C ARG A 118 -0.19 8.51 7.01
N HIS A 119 1.14 8.45 7.02
CA HIS A 119 1.96 9.21 7.95
C HIS A 119 3.19 9.82 7.25
N PRO A 120 3.64 11.05 7.65
CA PRO A 120 4.84 11.64 7.07
C PRO A 120 6.15 10.97 7.50
N SER A 121 6.17 10.29 8.65
CA SER A 121 7.37 9.61 9.15
C SER A 121 7.52 8.21 8.59
N PRO A 122 8.68 7.85 8.02
CA PRO A 122 8.99 6.50 7.58
C PRO A 122 8.89 5.50 8.74
N GLY A 123 8.32 4.31 8.48
CA GLY A 123 8.21 3.25 9.49
C GLY A 123 7.07 3.42 10.49
N ALA A 124 6.29 4.51 10.45
CA ALA A 124 5.20 4.75 11.40
C ALA A 124 4.17 3.61 11.42
N SER A 125 3.85 3.02 10.27
CA SER A 125 2.93 1.88 10.18
C SER A 125 3.49 0.61 10.84
N VAL A 126 4.80 0.39 10.73
CA VAL A 126 5.48 -0.73 11.39
C VAL A 126 5.50 -0.52 12.90
N PHE A 127 5.88 0.68 13.35
CA PHE A 127 5.85 1.03 14.78
C PHE A 127 4.46 0.77 15.36
N LEU A 128 3.41 1.27 14.72
CA LEU A 128 2.05 1.09 15.20
C LEU A 128 1.64 -0.38 15.25
N SER A 129 1.99 -1.18 14.25
CA SER A 129 1.63 -2.60 14.21
C SER A 129 2.24 -3.44 15.34
N ASN A 130 3.33 -2.98 15.92
CA ASN A 130 3.98 -3.63 17.08
C ASN A 130 3.32 -3.25 18.41
N ASN A 131 2.57 -2.14 18.44
CA ASN A 131 2.00 -1.60 19.68
C ASN A 131 0.47 -1.79 19.77
N VAL A 132 -0.19 -2.17 18.67
CA VAL A 132 -1.65 -2.38 18.66
C VAL A 132 -2.03 -3.74 18.09
N LYS A 133 -3.18 -4.27 18.53
CA LYS A 133 -3.67 -5.60 18.07
C LYS A 133 -4.53 -5.53 16.80
N SER A 134 -4.86 -4.35 16.30
CA SER A 134 -5.69 -4.18 15.10
C SER A 134 -4.89 -4.41 13.83
N CYS A 135 -5.57 -4.80 12.75
CA CYS A 135 -4.97 -4.90 11.41
C CYS A 135 -4.60 -3.52 10.87
N ILE A 136 -3.34 -3.33 10.49
CA ILE A 136 -2.82 -2.07 9.95
C ILE A 136 -2.58 -2.20 8.45
N ILE A 137 -3.11 -1.22 7.69
CA ILE A 137 -2.80 -1.02 6.27
C ILE A 137 -2.03 0.30 6.10
N ASN A 138 -0.83 0.20 5.55
CA ASN A 138 -0.01 1.35 5.19
C ASN A 138 -0.53 1.99 3.90
N ALA A 139 -1.04 3.22 3.99
CA ALA A 139 -1.47 4.05 2.85
C ALA A 139 -0.39 5.06 2.40
N GLY A 140 0.85 4.79 2.78
CA GLY A 140 2.06 5.58 2.50
C GLY A 140 2.67 6.21 3.74
N ASP A 141 3.93 5.89 4.02
CA ASP A 141 4.68 6.40 5.17
C ASP A 141 6.03 7.02 4.77
N GLY A 142 6.12 8.34 4.87
CA GLY A 142 7.33 9.11 4.54
C GLY A 142 7.88 8.78 3.15
N CYS A 143 9.17 8.49 3.07
CA CYS A 143 9.85 7.97 1.87
C CYS A 143 10.07 6.44 1.92
N HIS A 144 9.38 5.71 2.82
CA HIS A 144 9.60 4.29 3.05
C HIS A 144 8.81 3.41 2.07
N GLU A 145 7.49 3.23 2.25
CA GLU A 145 6.70 2.40 1.35
C GLU A 145 5.27 2.91 1.10
N HIS A 146 4.70 2.52 -0.04
CA HIS A 146 3.29 2.69 -0.39
C HIS A 146 2.76 1.40 -1.03
N PRO A 147 2.55 0.34 -0.24
CA PRO A 147 2.29 -1.00 -0.76
C PRO A 147 1.06 -1.08 -1.65
N THR A 148 -0.02 -0.36 -1.32
CA THR A 148 -1.24 -0.38 -2.13
C THR A 148 -1.07 0.28 -3.49
N GLN A 149 -0.17 1.27 -3.62
CA GLN A 149 0.17 1.86 -4.92
C GLN A 149 0.99 0.88 -5.75
N ALA A 150 2.00 0.24 -5.18
CA ALA A 150 2.80 -0.74 -5.90
C ALA A 150 1.97 -1.95 -6.37
N LEU A 151 1.04 -2.43 -5.54
CA LEU A 151 0.09 -3.48 -5.93
C LEU A 151 -0.78 -3.04 -7.12
N LEU A 152 -1.26 -1.78 -7.12
CA LEU A 152 -2.03 -1.21 -8.22
C LEU A 152 -1.21 -1.11 -9.51
N ASP A 153 0.03 -0.62 -9.42
CA ASP A 153 0.92 -0.44 -10.56
C ASP A 153 1.25 -1.81 -11.18
N ALA A 154 1.65 -2.78 -10.35
CA ALA A 154 1.97 -4.13 -10.83
C ALA A 154 0.74 -4.88 -11.36
N PHE A 155 -0.44 -4.70 -10.76
CA PHE A 155 -1.70 -5.24 -11.27
C PHE A 155 -2.03 -4.66 -12.65
N THR A 156 -1.82 -3.36 -12.85
CA THR A 156 -2.03 -2.67 -14.13
C THR A 156 -1.09 -3.21 -15.21
N LEU A 157 0.19 -3.34 -14.89
CA LEU A 157 1.19 -3.90 -15.80
C LEU A 157 0.86 -5.36 -16.15
N ARG A 158 0.51 -6.19 -15.16
CA ARG A 158 0.08 -7.58 -15.38
C ARG A 158 -1.15 -7.63 -16.30
N THR A 159 -2.12 -6.77 -16.11
CA THR A 159 -3.34 -6.73 -16.94
C THR A 159 -3.00 -6.39 -18.39
N LYS A 160 -2.00 -5.52 -18.63
CA LYS A 160 -1.62 -5.07 -19.97
C LYS A 160 -0.63 -6.01 -20.66
N PHE A 161 0.34 -6.56 -19.95
CA PHE A 161 1.48 -7.28 -20.50
C PHE A 161 1.53 -8.78 -20.14
N GLY A 162 0.58 -9.27 -19.35
CA GLY A 162 0.58 -10.63 -18.81
C GLY A 162 1.59 -10.78 -17.65
N SER A 163 2.37 -11.86 -17.66
CA SER A 163 3.44 -12.06 -16.66
C SER A 163 4.48 -10.97 -16.74
N LEU A 164 4.97 -10.54 -15.57
CA LEU A 164 6.08 -9.59 -15.46
C LEU A 164 7.44 -10.30 -15.43
N ASN A 165 7.46 -11.63 -15.39
CA ASN A 165 8.70 -12.39 -15.40
C ASN A 165 9.56 -12.06 -16.64
N ASN A 166 10.82 -11.76 -16.42
CA ASN A 166 11.81 -11.32 -17.43
C ASN A 166 11.43 -10.02 -18.19
N LYS A 167 10.42 -9.28 -17.75
CA LYS A 167 10.13 -7.95 -18.32
C LYS A 167 11.14 -6.93 -17.81
N LYS A 168 11.67 -6.09 -18.71
CA LYS A 168 12.54 -4.97 -18.36
C LYS A 168 11.67 -3.79 -17.93
N ILE A 169 11.91 -3.25 -16.74
CA ILE A 169 11.20 -2.10 -16.19
C ILE A 169 12.21 -1.03 -15.77
N LEU A 170 12.05 0.18 -16.31
CA LEU A 170 12.84 1.34 -15.94
C LEU A 170 12.01 2.26 -15.02
N ILE A 171 12.50 2.53 -13.83
CA ILE A 171 11.93 3.51 -12.90
C ILE A 171 12.80 4.77 -12.96
N THR A 172 12.20 5.90 -13.34
CA THR A 172 12.94 7.15 -13.56
C THR A 172 12.52 8.27 -12.61
N GLY A 173 13.48 9.09 -12.20
CA GLY A 173 13.25 10.31 -11.43
C GLY A 173 13.95 10.33 -10.08
N ASP A 174 13.28 10.89 -9.07
CA ASP A 174 13.77 10.92 -7.69
C ASP A 174 13.47 9.57 -7.00
N ILE A 175 14.44 8.70 -6.99
CA ILE A 175 14.31 7.36 -6.39
C ILE A 175 14.50 7.43 -4.87
N LEU A 176 15.37 8.35 -4.41
CA LEU A 176 15.75 8.47 -3.00
C LEU A 176 14.57 8.86 -2.10
N HIS A 177 13.72 9.78 -2.56
CA HIS A 177 12.61 10.32 -1.77
C HIS A 177 11.25 9.74 -2.17
N SER A 178 11.21 8.80 -3.12
CA SER A 178 9.98 8.20 -3.61
C SER A 178 9.64 6.89 -2.93
N ARG A 179 8.68 6.92 -1.99
CA ARG A 179 8.09 5.71 -1.40
C ARG A 179 7.48 4.76 -2.44
N VAL A 180 6.99 5.30 -3.56
CA VAL A 180 6.41 4.50 -4.64
C VAL A 180 7.50 3.79 -5.43
N ALA A 181 8.62 4.45 -5.73
CA ALA A 181 9.75 3.82 -6.42
C ALA A 181 10.28 2.62 -5.62
N LEU A 182 10.47 2.78 -4.31
CA LEU A 182 10.97 1.69 -3.45
C LEU A 182 10.00 0.50 -3.41
N SER A 183 8.71 0.76 -3.19
CA SER A 183 7.69 -0.31 -3.19
C SER A 183 7.57 -0.99 -4.56
N ASN A 184 7.70 -0.23 -5.67
CA ASN A 184 7.69 -0.78 -7.02
C ASN A 184 8.92 -1.63 -7.31
N ILE A 185 10.11 -1.25 -6.82
CA ILE A 185 11.30 -2.08 -6.90
C ILE A 185 11.03 -3.45 -6.25
N PHE A 186 10.51 -3.45 -5.03
CA PHE A 186 10.22 -4.70 -4.33
C PHE A 186 9.22 -5.59 -5.06
N ILE A 187 8.08 -5.04 -5.53
CA ILE A 187 7.05 -5.87 -6.16
C ILE A 187 7.49 -6.39 -7.52
N TYR A 188 8.13 -5.58 -8.36
CA TYR A 188 8.55 -6.00 -9.68
C TYR A 188 9.62 -7.09 -9.61
N LYS A 189 10.57 -6.98 -8.66
CA LYS A 189 11.56 -8.03 -8.42
C LYS A 189 10.92 -9.33 -7.94
N LYS A 190 9.96 -9.28 -7.01
CA LYS A 190 9.22 -10.46 -6.54
C LYS A 190 8.44 -11.15 -7.67
N LEU A 191 8.01 -10.39 -8.67
CA LEU A 191 7.32 -10.89 -9.86
C LEU A 191 8.27 -11.27 -11.02
N GLY A 192 9.59 -11.33 -10.75
CA GLY A 192 10.60 -11.78 -11.69
C GLY A 192 11.01 -10.77 -12.77
N ALA A 193 10.63 -9.50 -12.62
CA ALA A 193 11.05 -8.46 -13.57
C ALA A 193 12.51 -8.05 -13.37
N ILE A 194 13.13 -7.61 -14.47
CA ILE A 194 14.46 -6.99 -14.49
C ILE A 194 14.26 -5.49 -14.31
N VAL A 195 14.63 -4.97 -13.14
CA VAL A 195 14.40 -3.57 -12.80
C VAL A 195 15.70 -2.77 -12.91
N LYS A 196 15.62 -1.65 -13.59
CA LYS A 196 16.65 -0.60 -13.61
C LYS A 196 16.09 0.70 -13.06
N VAL A 197 16.95 1.53 -12.48
CA VAL A 197 16.59 2.88 -12.06
C VAL A 197 17.43 3.91 -12.81
N CYS A 198 16.84 5.05 -13.15
CA CYS A 198 17.48 6.14 -13.83
C CYS A 198 17.10 7.48 -13.17
N GLY A 199 18.07 8.35 -12.98
CA GLY A 199 17.86 9.69 -12.42
C GLY A 199 19.17 10.37 -12.07
N PRO A 200 19.12 11.62 -11.60
CA PRO A 200 20.31 12.31 -11.12
C PRO A 200 20.98 11.53 -9.98
N LYS A 201 22.31 11.38 -10.03
CA LYS A 201 23.06 10.61 -9.02
C LYS A 201 22.77 11.01 -7.57
N SER A 202 22.52 12.29 -7.33
CA SER A 202 22.15 12.84 -6.02
C SER A 202 20.77 12.37 -5.51
N LEU A 203 19.91 11.87 -6.40
CA LEU A 203 18.57 11.38 -6.12
C LEU A 203 18.47 9.86 -6.19
N ILE A 204 19.60 9.16 -6.22
CA ILE A 204 19.69 7.71 -6.18
C ILE A 204 20.22 7.27 -4.82
N PRO A 205 19.54 6.34 -4.12
CA PRO A 205 20.03 5.80 -2.85
C PRO A 205 21.41 5.15 -3.01
N LYS A 206 22.33 5.38 -2.08
CA LYS A 206 23.68 4.79 -2.10
C LYS A 206 23.65 3.25 -2.09
N TYR A 207 22.62 2.67 -1.46
CA TYR A 207 22.41 1.23 -1.31
C TYR A 207 21.56 0.61 -2.44
N ILE A 208 21.31 1.33 -3.54
CA ILE A 208 20.41 0.86 -4.61
C ILE A 208 20.80 -0.52 -5.16
N ASN A 209 22.10 -0.80 -5.27
CA ASN A 209 22.61 -2.09 -5.75
C ASN A 209 22.33 -3.24 -4.77
N GLU A 210 22.23 -2.96 -3.46
CA GLU A 210 21.87 -3.95 -2.44
C GLU A 210 20.43 -4.45 -2.61
N LEU A 211 19.57 -3.62 -3.24
CA LEU A 211 18.23 -4.03 -3.64
C LEU A 211 18.24 -4.92 -4.88
N GLY A 212 19.41 -5.20 -5.47
CA GLY A 212 19.58 -5.98 -6.69
C GLY A 212 18.98 -5.27 -7.91
N VAL A 213 19.19 -3.96 -8.00
CA VAL A 213 18.70 -3.08 -9.07
C VAL A 213 19.89 -2.34 -9.66
N ASP A 214 19.94 -2.27 -10.99
CA ASP A 214 20.99 -1.56 -11.68
C ASP A 214 20.66 -0.08 -11.81
N TYR A 215 21.64 0.78 -11.54
CA TYR A 215 21.56 2.21 -11.83
C TYR A 215 22.11 2.51 -13.22
N GLU A 216 21.27 3.10 -14.07
CA GLU A 216 21.64 3.58 -15.40
C GLU A 216 21.56 5.11 -15.41
N PRO A 217 22.67 5.83 -15.53
CA PRO A 217 22.67 7.30 -15.51
C PRO A 217 22.10 7.92 -16.79
N ASN A 218 22.16 7.19 -17.91
CA ASN A 218 21.66 7.67 -19.20
C ASN A 218 20.29 7.08 -19.50
N PHE A 219 19.31 7.97 -19.67
CA PHE A 219 17.92 7.59 -19.90
C PHE A 219 17.74 6.77 -21.19
N ASP A 220 18.37 7.17 -22.28
CA ASP A 220 18.26 6.47 -23.58
C ASP A 220 18.85 5.06 -23.54
N ASN A 221 19.90 4.86 -22.75
CA ASN A 221 20.46 3.53 -22.50
C ASN A 221 19.53 2.69 -21.60
N GLY A 222 18.87 3.33 -20.65
CA GLY A 222 17.91 2.67 -19.77
C GLY A 222 16.68 2.13 -20.51
N LEU A 223 16.33 2.72 -21.64
CA LEU A 223 15.19 2.30 -22.46
C LEU A 223 15.51 1.09 -23.39
N LYS A 224 16.77 0.74 -23.58
CA LYS A 224 17.20 -0.42 -24.38
C LYS A 224 17.22 -1.69 -23.52
#